data_62505e1eaa0e33b42dc195592e5299b3
#
_entry.id   62505e1eaa0e33b42dc195592e5299b3
#
_cell.length_a   1.000
_cell.length_b   1.000
_cell.length_c   1.000
_cell.angle_alpha   90.00
_cell.angle_beta   90.00
_cell.angle_gamma   90.00
#
_symmetry.space_group_name_H-M   'P 1'
#
loop_
_entity.id
_entity.type
_entity.pdbx_description
1 polymer ?
#
loop_
_entity_poly.entity_id
_entity_poly.type
_entity_poly.pdbx_seq_one_letter_code
_entity_poly.pdbx_strand_id
1 'polypeptide(L)'
;MLRPMPLAPFNFSRWIDEHAHLLKPPVGNQLVFKQAEDLIVQVIGGPNARSDYHDDPYEEFFYQLRGNIVLKIIEDGKPRDMPIREGEVVLIPGHCRHSPQRPAGSIGLVVEKVRPREVDDAFEWYCPGCWALVHRVEVNVQNIVQDLPPLFEAFYAGRRRCPQCGHVHPGKA
;
A
#
# COMPACT_ATOMS: atom_id res chain seq x y z
N MET A 1 -2.56 24.22 -19.36
CA MET A 1 -2.53 24.94 -18.07
C MET A 1 -3.36 24.16 -17.08
N LEU A 2 -2.73 23.58 -16.06
CA LEU A 2 -3.42 22.97 -14.92
C LEU A 2 -4.17 24.08 -14.18
N ARG A 3 -5.43 23.84 -13.83
CA ARG A 3 -6.16 24.78 -12.98
C ARG A 3 -5.49 24.79 -11.59
N PRO A 4 -5.15 25.96 -11.04
CA PRO A 4 -4.57 26.00 -9.70
C PRO A 4 -5.53 25.36 -8.72
N MET A 5 -4.99 24.55 -7.80
CA MET A 5 -5.79 24.03 -6.68
C MET A 5 -6.43 25.19 -5.93
N PRO A 6 -7.73 25.14 -5.64
CA PRO A 6 -8.35 26.17 -4.81
C PRO A 6 -7.68 26.14 -3.43
N LEU A 7 -7.05 27.24 -3.04
CA LEU A 7 -6.47 27.41 -1.71
C LEU A 7 -7.59 27.67 -0.70
N ALA A 8 -8.33 26.62 -0.37
CA ALA A 8 -9.42 26.68 0.59
C ALA A 8 -9.40 25.46 1.49
N PRO A 9 -9.44 25.62 2.81
CA PRO A 9 -9.59 24.50 3.74
C PRO A 9 -10.96 23.86 3.58
N PHE A 10 -11.03 22.55 3.84
CA PHE A 10 -12.29 21.81 3.91
C PHE A 10 -12.32 20.91 5.16
N ASN A 11 -13.49 20.47 5.57
CA ASN A 11 -13.64 19.56 6.69
C ASN A 11 -13.31 18.14 6.23
N PHE A 12 -12.17 17.61 6.68
CA PHE A 12 -11.67 16.31 6.25
C PHE A 12 -12.54 15.12 6.71
N SER A 13 -13.09 15.19 7.93
CA SER A 13 -14.01 14.14 8.40
C SER A 13 -15.27 14.07 7.55
N ARG A 14 -15.84 15.22 7.21
CA ARG A 14 -16.99 15.29 6.30
C ARG A 14 -16.64 14.76 4.91
N TRP A 15 -15.46 15.09 4.39
CA TRP A 15 -14.99 14.55 3.11
C TRP A 15 -14.92 13.02 3.13
N ILE A 16 -14.42 12.40 4.22
CA ILE A 16 -14.39 10.95 4.39
C ILE A 16 -15.79 10.36 4.37
N ASP A 17 -16.74 10.96 5.08
CA ASP A 17 -18.12 10.48 5.13
C ASP A 17 -18.81 10.57 3.77
N GLU A 18 -18.59 11.65 3.02
CA GLU A 18 -19.11 11.84 1.66
C GLU A 18 -18.53 10.80 0.66
N HIS A 19 -17.28 10.35 0.88
CA HIS A 19 -16.59 9.39 0.02
C HIS A 19 -16.64 7.94 0.56
N ALA A 20 -17.30 7.68 1.67
CA ALA A 20 -17.33 6.38 2.34
C ALA A 20 -17.78 5.22 1.42
N HIS A 21 -18.66 5.51 0.47
CA HIS A 21 -19.14 4.54 -0.51
C HIS A 21 -18.05 4.08 -1.51
N LEU A 22 -16.99 4.88 -1.69
CA LEU A 22 -15.84 4.60 -2.56
C LEU A 22 -14.66 3.94 -1.79
N LEU A 23 -14.70 3.95 -0.45
CA LEU A 23 -13.67 3.36 0.41
C LEU A 23 -13.93 1.87 0.67
N LYS A 24 -14.28 1.13 -0.37
CA LYS A 24 -14.65 -0.30 -0.34
C LYS A 24 -14.00 -1.04 -1.51
N PRO A 25 -13.85 -2.38 -1.41
CA PRO A 25 -13.40 -3.19 -2.54
C PRO A 25 -14.26 -2.97 -3.81
N PRO A 26 -13.69 -3.16 -5.02
CA PRO A 26 -12.35 -3.73 -5.28
C PRO A 26 -11.18 -2.76 -5.10
N VAL A 27 -11.41 -1.44 -5.08
CA VAL A 27 -10.38 -0.42 -4.88
C VAL A 27 -10.90 0.57 -3.83
N GLY A 28 -10.37 0.45 -2.62
CA GLY A 28 -10.76 1.30 -1.49
C GLY A 28 -9.93 2.56 -1.30
N ASN A 29 -9.18 3.01 -2.33
CA ASN A 29 -8.28 4.16 -2.24
C ASN A 29 -8.91 5.38 -2.91
N GLN A 30 -8.89 6.53 -2.23
CA GLN A 30 -9.35 7.79 -2.78
C GLN A 30 -8.31 8.89 -2.55
N LEU A 31 -7.89 9.53 -3.64
CA LEU A 31 -7.02 10.70 -3.59
C LEU A 31 -7.77 11.90 -3.03
N VAL A 32 -7.22 12.53 -2.00
CA VAL A 32 -7.78 13.74 -1.38
C VAL A 32 -7.51 14.96 -2.27
N PHE A 33 -6.31 15.04 -2.83
CA PHE A 33 -5.87 16.12 -3.72
C PHE A 33 -5.44 15.55 -5.06
N LYS A 34 -6.37 15.49 -6.01
CA LYS A 34 -6.13 14.91 -7.36
C LYS A 34 -5.14 15.69 -8.23
N GLN A 35 -4.86 16.94 -7.87
CA GLN A 35 -3.99 17.84 -8.63
C GLN A 35 -2.67 18.15 -7.90
N ALA A 36 -2.38 17.45 -6.81
CA ALA A 36 -1.10 17.58 -6.14
C ALA A 36 0.02 17.04 -7.04
N GLU A 37 1.14 17.75 -7.10
CA GLU A 37 2.26 17.42 -8.00
C GLU A 37 3.35 16.64 -7.27
N ASP A 38 3.57 16.94 -5.98
CA ASP A 38 4.68 16.37 -5.20
C ASP A 38 4.26 15.31 -4.19
N LEU A 39 2.98 15.33 -3.77
CA LEU A 39 2.47 14.46 -2.73
C LEU A 39 1.24 13.68 -3.20
N ILE A 40 1.23 12.40 -2.87
CA ILE A 40 0.05 11.54 -2.92
C ILE A 40 -0.56 11.55 -1.53
N VAL A 41 -1.75 12.16 -1.39
CA VAL A 41 -2.52 12.16 -0.14
C VAL A 41 -3.76 11.32 -0.39
N GLN A 42 -3.82 10.14 0.19
CA GLN A 42 -4.89 9.19 -0.07
C GLN A 42 -5.53 8.64 1.21
N VAL A 43 -6.84 8.47 1.16
CA VAL A 43 -7.61 7.73 2.17
C VAL A 43 -7.85 6.33 1.67
N ILE A 44 -7.56 5.35 2.51
CA ILE A 44 -7.65 3.93 2.18
C ILE A 44 -8.62 3.25 3.14
N GLY A 45 -9.66 2.62 2.57
CA GLY A 45 -10.63 1.82 3.33
C GLY A 45 -10.32 0.32 3.26
N GLY A 46 -10.69 -0.39 4.34
CA GLY A 46 -10.72 -1.85 4.38
C GLY A 46 -12.08 -2.44 3.98
N PRO A 47 -12.17 -3.77 3.66
CA PRO A 47 -11.09 -4.74 3.85
C PRO A 47 -10.05 -4.74 2.71
N ASN A 48 -8.80 -4.97 3.09
CA ASN A 48 -7.72 -5.24 2.15
C ASN A 48 -6.71 -6.18 2.81
N ALA A 49 -6.61 -7.41 2.29
CA ALA A 49 -5.59 -8.37 2.69
C ALA A 49 -4.59 -8.53 1.54
N ARG A 50 -3.33 -8.22 1.81
CA ARG A 50 -2.24 -8.28 0.83
C ARG A 50 -1.32 -9.45 1.12
N SER A 51 -0.83 -10.08 0.06
CA SER A 51 0.19 -11.13 0.13
C SER A 51 1.58 -10.64 -0.31
N ASP A 52 1.64 -9.48 -0.90
CA ASP A 52 2.85 -8.78 -1.32
C ASP A 52 3.31 -7.77 -0.26
N TYR A 53 4.57 -7.41 -0.34
CA TYR A 53 5.19 -6.33 0.41
C TYR A 53 5.61 -5.24 -0.56
N HIS A 54 5.24 -4.00 -0.25
CA HIS A 54 5.65 -2.82 -0.98
C HIS A 54 7.03 -2.36 -0.50
N ASP A 55 7.91 -2.04 -1.41
CA ASP A 55 9.22 -1.44 -1.20
C ASP A 55 9.22 -0.07 -1.87
N ASP A 56 8.80 0.96 -1.13
CA ASP A 56 8.83 2.34 -1.57
C ASP A 56 10.24 2.91 -1.34
N PRO A 57 10.86 3.55 -2.34
CA PRO A 57 12.14 4.22 -2.14
C PRO A 57 12.08 5.46 -1.24
N TYR A 58 10.89 5.98 -0.98
CA TYR A 58 10.65 7.14 -0.14
C TYR A 58 9.94 6.79 1.16
N GLU A 59 9.84 7.78 2.04
CA GLU A 59 9.08 7.67 3.29
C GLU A 59 7.59 7.72 3.01
N GLU A 60 6.82 6.92 3.77
CA GLU A 60 5.36 6.95 3.77
C GLU A 60 4.84 7.29 5.18
N PHE A 61 4.00 8.31 5.27
CA PHE A 61 3.31 8.66 6.51
C PHE A 61 1.95 7.99 6.58
N PHE A 62 1.70 7.25 7.65
CA PHE A 62 0.42 6.60 7.95
C PHE A 62 -0.23 7.26 9.16
N TYR A 63 -1.52 7.54 9.03
CA TYR A 63 -2.38 7.92 10.14
C TYR A 63 -3.64 7.04 10.13
N GLN A 64 -3.83 6.25 11.18
CA GLN A 64 -4.98 5.37 11.28
C GLN A 64 -6.19 6.15 11.85
N LEU A 65 -7.12 6.50 10.97
CA LEU A 65 -8.26 7.37 11.27
C LEU A 65 -9.42 6.65 11.95
N ARG A 66 -9.69 5.38 11.55
CA ARG A 66 -10.80 4.57 12.09
C ARG A 66 -10.43 3.09 12.09
N GLY A 67 -10.71 2.41 13.19
CA GLY A 67 -10.38 1.00 13.40
C GLY A 67 -8.87 0.74 13.45
N ASN A 68 -8.47 -0.49 13.72
CA ASN A 68 -7.07 -0.88 13.82
C ASN A 68 -6.65 -1.65 12.57
N ILE A 69 -5.35 -1.56 12.23
CA ILE A 69 -4.75 -2.37 11.18
C ILE A 69 -3.50 -3.09 11.70
N VAL A 70 -3.02 -4.06 10.93
CA VAL A 70 -1.69 -4.64 11.13
C VAL A 70 -0.85 -4.28 9.91
N LEU A 71 0.26 -3.60 10.12
CA LEU A 71 1.28 -3.41 9.12
C LEU A 71 2.32 -4.52 9.27
N LYS A 72 2.34 -5.46 8.33
CA LYS A 72 3.41 -6.46 8.27
C LYS A 72 4.64 -5.80 7.65
N ILE A 73 5.80 -5.96 8.27
CA ILE A 73 7.07 -5.45 7.75
C ILE A 73 8.09 -6.57 7.68
N ILE A 74 9.11 -6.41 6.82
CA ILE A 74 10.29 -7.26 6.81
C ILE A 74 11.41 -6.50 7.52
N GLU A 75 11.85 -7.01 8.63
CA GLU A 75 12.93 -6.47 9.46
C GLU A 75 13.98 -7.58 9.66
N ASP A 76 15.23 -7.30 9.32
CA ASP A 76 16.34 -8.28 9.36
C ASP A 76 16.02 -9.59 8.61
N GLY A 77 15.32 -9.49 7.47
CA GLY A 77 14.93 -10.64 6.64
C GLY A 77 13.82 -11.51 7.23
N LYS A 78 13.13 -11.04 8.27
CA LYS A 78 12.03 -11.76 8.93
C LYS A 78 10.78 -10.90 9.01
N PRO A 79 9.59 -11.51 8.98
CA PRO A 79 8.35 -10.77 9.13
C PRO A 79 8.18 -10.32 10.59
N ARG A 80 7.66 -9.11 10.74
CA ARG A 80 7.20 -8.58 12.02
C ARG A 80 5.85 -7.91 11.82
N ASP A 81 4.91 -8.22 12.68
CA ASP A 81 3.61 -7.56 12.72
C ASP A 81 3.70 -6.31 13.60
N MET A 82 3.34 -5.17 13.02
CA MET A 82 3.26 -3.88 13.69
C MET A 82 1.80 -3.43 13.72
N PRO A 83 1.09 -3.56 14.84
CA PRO A 83 -0.27 -3.05 14.95
C PRO A 83 -0.24 -1.52 14.95
N ILE A 84 -1.13 -0.90 14.18
CA ILE A 84 -1.40 0.54 14.18
C ILE A 84 -2.85 0.71 14.60
N ARG A 85 -3.06 1.31 15.77
CA ARG A 85 -4.40 1.51 16.34
C ARG A 85 -5.03 2.79 15.83
N GLU A 86 -6.33 2.87 15.98
CA GLU A 86 -7.05 4.12 15.73
C GLU A 86 -6.44 5.28 16.51
N GLY A 87 -6.19 6.40 15.81
CA GLY A 87 -5.52 7.58 16.33
C GLY A 87 -3.99 7.55 16.26
N GLU A 88 -3.38 6.39 15.97
CA GLU A 88 -1.91 6.28 15.90
C GLU A 88 -1.38 6.71 14.53
N VAL A 89 -0.14 7.21 14.54
CA VAL A 89 0.63 7.58 13.35
C VAL A 89 1.95 6.83 13.33
N VAL A 90 2.47 6.58 12.14
CA VAL A 90 3.82 6.06 11.94
C VAL A 90 4.41 6.62 10.65
N LEU A 91 5.71 6.88 10.67
CA LEU A 91 6.50 7.19 9.48
C LEU A 91 7.28 5.95 9.09
N ILE A 92 6.98 5.40 7.93
CA ILE A 92 7.67 4.25 7.35
C ILE A 92 8.89 4.78 6.58
N PRO A 93 10.11 4.34 6.93
CA PRO A 93 11.30 4.75 6.18
C PRO A 93 11.28 4.22 4.76
N GLY A 94 11.95 4.91 3.85
CA GLY A 94 12.20 4.40 2.51
C GLY A 94 12.85 3.02 2.56
N HIS A 95 12.47 2.16 1.62
CA HIS A 95 12.93 0.76 1.52
C HIS A 95 12.53 -0.15 2.70
N CYS A 96 11.61 0.27 3.56
CA CYS A 96 10.99 -0.62 4.54
C CYS A 96 9.88 -1.43 3.88
N ARG A 97 10.15 -2.71 3.57
CA ARG A 97 9.16 -3.61 2.96
C ARG A 97 7.98 -3.77 3.88
N HIS A 98 6.80 -3.40 3.42
CA HIS A 98 5.61 -3.38 4.25
C HIS A 98 4.36 -3.82 3.50
N SER A 99 3.41 -4.39 4.25
CA SER A 99 2.17 -4.96 3.73
C SER A 99 1.00 -4.64 4.67
N PRO A 100 0.23 -3.57 4.40
CA PRO A 100 -0.91 -3.20 5.24
C PRO A 100 -2.03 -4.22 5.15
N GLN A 101 -2.43 -4.75 6.31
CA GLN A 101 -3.58 -5.66 6.46
C GLN A 101 -4.72 -4.87 7.09
N ARG A 102 -5.77 -4.60 6.32
CA ARG A 102 -6.87 -3.72 6.71
C ARG A 102 -8.16 -4.51 6.88
N PRO A 103 -8.71 -4.62 8.11
CA PRO A 103 -10.04 -5.18 8.34
C PRO A 103 -11.15 -4.33 7.72
N ALA A 104 -12.33 -4.93 7.54
CA ALA A 104 -13.51 -4.22 7.11
C ALA A 104 -13.85 -3.04 8.04
N GLY A 105 -14.18 -1.90 7.45
CA GLY A 105 -14.54 -0.68 8.19
C GLY A 105 -13.34 0.12 8.71
N SER A 106 -12.10 -0.36 8.56
CA SER A 106 -10.92 0.45 8.87
C SER A 106 -10.73 1.54 7.81
N ILE A 107 -10.27 2.72 8.25
CA ILE A 107 -9.95 3.86 7.39
C ILE A 107 -8.61 4.44 7.84
N GLY A 108 -7.69 4.60 6.90
CA GLY A 108 -6.39 5.22 7.14
C GLY A 108 -6.09 6.31 6.11
N LEU A 109 -5.29 7.29 6.53
CA LEU A 109 -4.66 8.27 5.65
C LEU A 109 -3.23 7.81 5.39
N VAL A 110 -2.81 7.85 4.13
CA VAL A 110 -1.42 7.65 3.72
C VAL A 110 -0.98 8.86 2.93
N VAL A 111 0.20 9.36 3.26
CA VAL A 111 0.86 10.44 2.54
C VAL A 111 2.22 9.95 2.08
N GLU A 112 2.48 10.04 0.81
CA GLU A 112 3.69 9.57 0.16
C GLU A 112 4.12 10.56 -0.92
N LYS A 113 5.38 10.47 -1.34
CA LYS A 113 5.92 11.31 -2.40
C LYS A 113 5.53 10.76 -3.77
N VAL A 114 5.20 11.63 -4.71
CA VAL A 114 5.05 11.24 -6.12
C VAL A 114 6.40 10.74 -6.65
N ARG A 115 6.39 9.57 -7.33
CA ARG A 115 7.61 8.98 -7.90
C ARG A 115 7.98 9.71 -9.19
N PRO A 116 9.20 10.23 -9.31
CA PRO A 116 9.76 10.63 -10.59
C PRO A 116 9.78 9.43 -11.57
N ARG A 117 9.79 9.69 -12.86
CA ARG A 117 9.73 8.62 -13.87
C ARG A 117 10.92 7.66 -13.85
N GLU A 118 12.04 8.10 -13.30
CA GLU A 118 13.29 7.34 -13.17
C GLU A 118 13.39 6.56 -11.84
N VAL A 119 12.35 6.62 -11.02
CA VAL A 119 12.34 5.97 -9.70
C VAL A 119 11.21 4.94 -9.65
N ASP A 120 11.59 3.69 -9.43
CA ASP A 120 10.66 2.58 -9.34
C ASP A 120 10.35 2.21 -7.90
N ASP A 121 9.10 1.83 -7.68
CA ASP A 121 8.68 1.02 -6.53
C ASP A 121 9.04 -0.45 -6.78
N ALA A 122 9.03 -1.26 -5.73
CA ALA A 122 9.05 -2.70 -5.91
C ALA A 122 7.98 -3.40 -5.09
N PHE A 123 7.58 -4.57 -5.60
CA PHE A 123 6.65 -5.47 -4.92
C PHE A 123 7.31 -6.83 -4.75
N GLU A 124 7.29 -7.33 -3.52
CA GLU A 124 7.99 -8.53 -3.12
C GLU A 124 7.04 -9.55 -2.50
N TRP A 125 7.27 -10.83 -2.78
CA TRP A 125 6.56 -11.95 -2.15
C TRP A 125 7.56 -12.84 -1.45
N TYR A 126 7.29 -13.15 -0.20
CA TYR A 126 8.13 -13.98 0.65
C TYR A 126 7.52 -15.34 0.89
N CYS A 127 8.36 -16.37 1.00
CA CYS A 127 7.92 -17.72 1.26
C CYS A 127 7.37 -17.87 2.68
N PRO A 128 6.12 -18.30 2.88
CA PRO A 128 5.58 -18.47 4.23
C PRO A 128 6.24 -19.62 5.02
N GLY A 129 7.01 -20.49 4.34
CA GLY A 129 7.68 -21.61 5.00
C GLY A 129 9.12 -21.32 5.47
N CYS A 130 9.86 -20.44 4.74
CA CYS A 130 11.26 -20.17 5.08
C CYS A 130 11.65 -18.68 5.01
N TRP A 131 10.72 -17.81 4.65
CA TRP A 131 10.88 -16.34 4.51
C TRP A 131 11.91 -15.89 3.47
N ALA A 132 12.37 -16.80 2.61
CA ALA A 132 13.15 -16.42 1.45
C ALA A 132 12.30 -15.60 0.47
N LEU A 133 12.93 -14.67 -0.23
CA LEU A 133 12.29 -13.93 -1.32
C LEU A 133 11.91 -14.92 -2.43
N VAL A 134 10.63 -14.95 -2.79
CA VAL A 134 10.09 -15.78 -3.88
C VAL A 134 10.13 -15.03 -5.18
N HIS A 135 9.69 -13.78 -5.16
CA HIS A 135 9.61 -12.93 -6.34
C HIS A 135 9.71 -11.46 -5.95
N ARG A 136 10.38 -10.68 -6.81
CA ARG A 136 10.43 -9.21 -6.78
C ARG A 136 10.15 -8.68 -8.17
N VAL A 137 9.36 -7.63 -8.25
CA VAL A 137 9.11 -6.88 -9.48
C VAL A 137 9.26 -5.40 -9.19
N GLU A 138 9.94 -4.69 -10.08
CA GLU A 138 10.13 -3.25 -10.02
C GLU A 138 9.25 -2.58 -11.08
N VAL A 139 8.65 -1.46 -10.74
CA VAL A 139 7.73 -0.72 -11.61
C VAL A 139 7.64 0.73 -11.19
N ASN A 140 7.68 1.64 -12.17
CA ASN A 140 7.33 3.03 -11.92
C ASN A 140 5.80 3.15 -11.83
N VAL A 141 5.27 3.25 -10.62
CA VAL A 141 3.81 3.32 -10.38
C VAL A 141 3.29 4.72 -10.68
N GLN A 142 2.58 4.85 -11.78
CA GLN A 142 1.86 6.08 -12.14
C GLN A 142 0.36 5.96 -11.85
N ASN A 143 -0.18 4.75 -11.94
CA ASN A 143 -1.60 4.47 -11.70
C ASN A 143 -1.76 3.09 -11.05
N ILE A 144 -2.02 3.06 -9.74
CA ILE A 144 -2.17 1.84 -8.95
C ILE A 144 -3.19 0.86 -9.55
N VAL A 145 -4.28 1.38 -10.12
CA VAL A 145 -5.38 0.56 -10.66
C VAL A 145 -5.00 -0.12 -11.98
N GLN A 146 -4.10 0.50 -12.75
CA GLN A 146 -3.68 0.00 -14.06
C GLN A 146 -2.37 -0.78 -13.99
N ASP A 147 -1.41 -0.31 -13.20
CA ASP A 147 -0.04 -0.81 -13.20
C ASP A 147 0.13 -2.08 -12.36
N LEU A 148 -0.55 -2.17 -11.20
CA LEU A 148 -0.35 -3.28 -10.27
C LEU A 148 -1.03 -4.60 -10.68
N PRO A 149 -2.28 -4.65 -11.18
CA PRO A 149 -2.95 -5.91 -11.44
C PRO A 149 -2.19 -6.86 -12.37
N PRO A 150 -1.60 -6.41 -13.50
CA PRO A 150 -0.85 -7.30 -14.38
C PRO A 150 0.37 -7.94 -13.71
N LEU A 151 1.05 -7.20 -12.81
CA LEU A 151 2.22 -7.69 -12.07
C LEU A 151 1.83 -8.79 -11.08
N PHE A 152 0.72 -8.59 -10.38
CA PHE A 152 0.20 -9.56 -9.42
C PHE A 152 -0.32 -10.81 -10.11
N GLU A 153 -1.03 -10.66 -11.21
CA GLU A 153 -1.48 -11.79 -12.03
C GLU A 153 -0.31 -12.62 -12.55
N ALA A 154 0.75 -11.98 -13.02
CA ALA A 154 1.96 -12.67 -13.47
C ALA A 154 2.63 -13.48 -12.34
N PHE A 155 2.65 -12.96 -11.11
CA PHE A 155 3.10 -13.72 -9.95
C PHE A 155 2.19 -14.93 -9.68
N TYR A 156 0.87 -14.71 -9.63
CA TYR A 156 -0.09 -15.77 -9.33
C TYR A 156 -0.12 -16.87 -10.39
N ALA A 157 0.13 -16.54 -11.65
CA ALA A 157 0.10 -17.48 -12.75
C ALA A 157 1.25 -18.50 -12.75
N GLY A 158 2.45 -18.16 -12.24
CA GLY A 158 3.57 -19.10 -12.36
C GLY A 158 4.83 -18.81 -11.52
N ARG A 159 4.90 -17.69 -10.82
CA ARG A 159 6.14 -17.27 -10.14
C ARG A 159 6.10 -17.50 -8.62
N ARG A 160 5.32 -18.49 -8.16
CA ARG A 160 5.03 -18.74 -6.74
C ARG A 160 5.94 -19.75 -6.05
N ARG A 161 6.82 -20.46 -6.78
CA ARG A 161 7.68 -21.49 -6.19
C ARG A 161 8.90 -20.85 -5.53
N CYS A 162 9.06 -21.12 -4.22
CA CYS A 162 10.23 -20.67 -3.48
C CYS A 162 11.51 -21.31 -4.01
N PRO A 163 12.52 -20.52 -4.39
CA PRO A 163 13.78 -21.04 -4.91
C PRO A 163 14.61 -21.75 -3.83
N GLN A 164 14.39 -21.46 -2.56
CA GLN A 164 15.17 -22.03 -1.46
C GLN A 164 14.61 -23.36 -0.96
N CYS A 165 13.29 -23.46 -0.70
CA CYS A 165 12.69 -24.64 -0.08
C CYS A 165 11.66 -25.37 -0.94
N GLY A 166 11.37 -24.87 -2.15
CA GLY A 166 10.42 -25.46 -3.06
C GLY A 166 8.93 -25.25 -2.71
N HIS A 167 8.63 -24.64 -1.57
CA HIS A 167 7.25 -24.33 -1.18
C HIS A 167 6.56 -23.45 -2.23
N VAL A 168 5.30 -23.72 -2.51
CA VAL A 168 4.50 -22.90 -3.44
C VAL A 168 3.71 -21.88 -2.63
N HIS A 169 4.02 -20.61 -2.81
CA HIS A 169 3.30 -19.51 -2.18
C HIS A 169 1.81 -19.60 -2.50
N PRO A 170 0.88 -19.47 -1.52
CA PRO A 170 -0.56 -19.65 -1.75
C PRO A 170 -1.15 -18.69 -2.78
N GLY A 171 -0.51 -17.57 -2.99
CA GLY A 171 -0.97 -16.56 -3.93
C GLY A 171 -1.77 -15.45 -3.24
N LYS A 172 -2.92 -15.14 -3.80
CA LYS A 172 -3.81 -14.10 -3.23
C LYS A 172 -4.36 -14.55 -1.88
N ALA A 173 -4.35 -13.65 -0.90
CA ALA A 173 -4.91 -13.89 0.43
C ALA A 173 -6.44 -13.91 0.40
#